data_cc167da5960036816e43a6f2dee2faaa
#
_entry.id   cc167da5960036816e43a6f2dee2faaa
#
_cell.length_a   1.000
_cell.length_b   1.000
_cell.length_c   1.000
_cell.angle_alpha   90.00
_cell.angle_beta   90.00
_cell.angle_gamma   90.00
#
_symmetry.space_group_name_H-M   'P 1'
#
loop_
_entity.id
_entity.type
_entity.pdbx_description
1 polymer ?
#
loop_
_entity_poly.entity_id
_entity_poly.type
_entity_poly.pdbx_seq_one_letter_code
_entity_poly.pdbx_strand_id
1 'polypeptide(L)'
;MMERHPEGSQAFIPMHQYPYLIIVSHDKNGVPDTPISFISKPGQGINIFKNTWHGVLCPLHSPGLFAVIDRIGEGPNLEEHWFKKVWTII
;
A
#
# COMPACT_ATOMS: atom_id res chain seq x y z
N MET A 1 6.62 5.98 5.93
CA MET A 1 7.24 5.92 4.59
C MET A 1 6.25 5.37 3.57
N MET A 2 6.49 5.58 2.31
CA MET A 2 5.73 4.96 1.22
C MET A 2 6.67 4.22 0.29
N GLU A 3 6.15 3.22 -0.39
CA GLU A 3 6.90 2.43 -1.37
C GLU A 3 6.09 2.24 -2.64
N ARG A 4 6.77 1.91 -3.74
CA ARG A 4 6.12 1.51 -4.98
C ARG A 4 6.90 0.38 -5.63
N HIS A 5 6.19 -0.35 -6.49
CA HIS A 5 6.77 -1.47 -7.23
C HIS A 5 6.71 -1.17 -8.73
N PRO A 6 7.85 -0.74 -9.34
CA PRO A 6 7.86 -0.32 -10.75
C PRO A 6 7.55 -1.42 -11.76
N GLU A 7 7.72 -2.68 -11.38
CA GLU A 7 7.68 -3.80 -12.32
C GLU A 7 6.40 -4.63 -12.27
N GLY A 8 5.49 -4.35 -11.35
CA GLY A 8 4.26 -5.11 -11.27
C GLY A 8 3.31 -4.62 -10.21
N SER A 9 2.06 -5.09 -10.29
CA SER A 9 1.05 -4.82 -9.28
C SER A 9 1.25 -5.72 -8.06
N GLN A 10 0.63 -5.33 -6.95
CA GLN A 10 0.65 -6.10 -5.71
C GLN A 10 -0.78 -6.21 -5.18
N ALA A 11 -1.25 -7.44 -5.02
CA ALA A 11 -2.57 -7.70 -4.49
C ALA A 11 -2.50 -8.12 -3.03
N PHE A 12 -3.41 -7.58 -2.23
CA PHE A 12 -3.59 -7.93 -0.83
C PHE A 12 -4.99 -8.49 -0.62
N ILE A 13 -5.07 -9.69 -0.08
CA ILE A 13 -6.34 -10.38 0.17
C ILE A 13 -6.44 -10.61 1.67
N PRO A 14 -7.38 -9.96 2.37
CA PRO A 14 -7.51 -10.17 3.80
C PRO A 14 -8.01 -11.57 4.11
N MET A 15 -7.38 -12.19 5.10
CA MET A 15 -7.80 -13.50 5.63
C MET A 15 -8.69 -13.33 6.86
N HIS A 16 -9.37 -12.18 6.95
CA HIS A 16 -10.28 -11.80 8.04
C HIS A 16 -11.35 -10.86 7.51
N GLN A 17 -12.31 -10.52 8.34
CA GLN A 17 -13.42 -9.62 7.99
C GLN A 17 -13.27 -8.21 8.58
N TYR A 18 -12.14 -7.91 9.19
CA TYR A 18 -11.91 -6.59 9.78
C TYR A 18 -11.48 -5.58 8.71
N PRO A 19 -11.92 -4.32 8.83
CA PRO A 19 -11.44 -3.28 7.94
C PRO A 19 -9.95 -2.97 8.18
N TYR A 20 -9.30 -2.44 7.16
CA TYR A 20 -7.92 -2.00 7.24
C TYR A 20 -7.74 -0.68 6.50
N LEU A 21 -6.70 0.04 6.90
CA LEU A 21 -6.38 1.35 6.34
C LEU A 21 -5.48 1.17 5.12
N ILE A 22 -5.82 1.87 4.04
CA ILE A 22 -5.09 1.88 2.79
C ILE A 22 -4.63 3.31 2.52
N ILE A 23 -3.34 3.50 2.31
CA ILE A 23 -2.77 4.81 2.02
C ILE A 23 -2.07 4.74 0.68
N VAL A 24 -2.46 5.62 -0.24
CA VAL A 24 -1.88 5.71 -1.58
C VAL A 24 -1.54 7.15 -1.90
N SER A 25 -0.75 7.35 -2.94
CA SER A 25 -0.42 8.68 -3.43
C SER A 25 -0.14 8.65 -4.91
N HIS A 26 -0.46 9.74 -5.59
CA HIS A 26 0.01 9.99 -6.94
C HIS A 26 1.51 10.25 -6.93
N ASP A 27 2.17 9.97 -8.06
CA ASP A 27 3.57 10.34 -8.23
C ASP A 27 3.67 11.80 -8.67
N LYS A 28 4.61 12.49 -8.07
CA LYS A 28 4.93 13.87 -8.44
C LYS A 28 6.45 13.98 -8.63
N ASN A 29 6.88 13.93 -9.88
CA ASN A 29 8.29 14.03 -10.24
C ASN A 29 9.19 13.02 -9.51
N GLY A 30 8.73 11.78 -9.37
CA GLY A 30 9.49 10.69 -8.78
C GLY A 30 9.35 10.54 -7.26
N VAL A 31 8.51 11.34 -6.62
CA VAL A 31 8.21 11.25 -5.20
C VAL A 31 6.70 11.22 -4.97
N PRO A 32 6.23 10.70 -3.83
CA PRO A 32 4.80 10.72 -3.54
C PRO A 32 4.28 12.15 -3.37
N ASP A 33 3.10 12.41 -3.92
CA ASP A 33 2.33 13.62 -3.63
C ASP A 33 1.60 13.46 -2.30
N THR A 34 0.61 14.30 -2.03
CA THR A 34 -0.18 14.23 -0.79
C THR A 34 -0.83 12.86 -0.63
N PRO A 35 -0.63 12.17 0.49
CA PRO A 35 -1.25 10.87 0.74
C PRO A 35 -2.77 10.95 0.80
N ILE A 36 -3.42 9.91 0.28
CA ILE A 36 -4.87 9.73 0.31
C ILE A 36 -5.14 8.43 1.06
N SER A 37 -6.05 8.47 2.02
CA SER A 37 -6.38 7.30 2.83
C SER A 37 -7.78 6.78 2.55
N PHE A 38 -7.93 5.46 2.63
CA PHE A 38 -9.19 4.75 2.49
C PHE A 38 -9.31 3.70 3.58
N ILE A 39 -10.55 3.38 3.93
CA ILE A 39 -10.85 2.25 4.80
C ILE A 39 -11.55 1.19 3.96
N SER A 40 -11.03 -0.05 4.01
CA SER A 40 -11.63 -1.16 3.28
C SER A 40 -12.99 -1.55 3.87
N LYS A 41 -13.82 -2.16 3.02
CA LYS A 41 -14.99 -2.90 3.49
C LYS A 41 -14.52 -4.25 4.06
N PRO A 42 -15.31 -4.87 4.97
CA PRO A 42 -14.95 -6.20 5.48
C PRO A 42 -14.76 -7.21 4.36
N GLY A 43 -13.64 -7.94 4.41
CA GLY A 43 -13.31 -8.96 3.42
C GLY A 43 -12.86 -8.45 2.06
N GLN A 44 -12.80 -7.14 1.86
CA GLN A 44 -12.41 -6.53 0.59
C GLN A 44 -10.92 -6.66 0.33
N GLY A 45 -10.54 -7.32 -0.79
CA GLY A 45 -9.18 -7.31 -1.29
C GLY A 45 -8.88 -6.04 -2.09
N ILE A 46 -7.61 -5.74 -2.25
CA ILE A 46 -7.16 -4.61 -3.07
C ILE A 46 -6.03 -5.06 -3.98
N ASN A 47 -5.89 -4.38 -5.11
CA ASN A 47 -4.74 -4.53 -5.99
C ASN A 47 -4.12 -3.15 -6.20
N ILE A 48 -2.88 -3.00 -5.78
CA ILE A 48 -2.11 -1.78 -6.00
C ILE A 48 -1.46 -1.90 -7.37
N PHE A 49 -1.82 -1.03 -8.29
CA PHE A 49 -1.24 -1.05 -9.62
C PHE A 49 0.26 -0.79 -9.58
N LYS A 50 0.98 -1.30 -10.58
CA LYS A 50 2.41 -1.08 -10.66
C LYS A 50 2.73 0.42 -10.58
N ASN A 51 3.82 0.74 -9.93
CA ASN A 51 4.36 2.09 -9.79
C ASN A 51 3.45 3.07 -9.01
N THR A 52 2.48 2.57 -8.26
CA THR A 52 1.64 3.38 -7.39
C THR A 52 2.26 3.45 -6.00
N TRP A 53 2.48 4.65 -5.50
CA TRP A 53 2.95 4.86 -4.13
C TRP A 53 1.90 4.40 -3.13
N HIS A 54 2.30 3.60 -2.16
CA HIS A 54 1.42 3.12 -1.10
C HIS A 54 2.18 2.97 0.22
N GLY A 55 1.45 3.14 1.32
CA GLY A 55 1.96 2.84 2.64
C GLY A 55 1.87 1.35 2.96
N VAL A 56 2.43 0.95 4.09
CA VAL A 56 2.21 -0.40 4.62
C VAL A 56 0.74 -0.55 5.01
N LEU A 57 0.19 -1.76 4.87
CA LEU A 57 -1.17 -2.02 5.30
C LEU A 57 -1.28 -1.89 6.82
N CYS A 58 -2.32 -1.18 7.25
CA CYS A 58 -2.60 -0.98 8.66
C CYS A 58 -3.89 -1.67 9.04
N PRO A 59 -3.86 -2.89 9.60
CA PRO A 59 -5.05 -3.51 10.16
C PRO A 59 -5.57 -2.66 11.32
N LEU A 60 -6.87 -2.40 11.33
CA LEU A 60 -7.51 -1.64 12.42
C LEU A 60 -7.89 -2.52 13.60
N HIS A 61 -7.83 -3.83 13.40
CA HIS A 61 -8.10 -4.85 14.42
C HIS A 61 -7.06 -5.96 14.29
N SER A 62 -6.83 -6.67 15.37
CA SER A 62 -5.93 -7.83 15.41
C SER A 62 -6.75 -9.13 15.40
N PRO A 63 -6.32 -10.18 14.67
CA PRO A 63 -5.13 -10.26 13.81
C PRO A 63 -5.34 -9.65 12.44
N GLY A 64 -4.25 -9.18 11.84
CA GLY A 64 -4.26 -8.61 10.48
C GLY A 64 -3.54 -9.48 9.48
N LEU A 65 -4.04 -10.69 9.24
CA LEU A 65 -3.42 -11.64 8.31
C LEU A 65 -3.89 -11.38 6.88
N PHE A 66 -2.95 -11.29 5.95
CA PHE A 66 -3.20 -11.08 4.53
C PHE A 66 -2.47 -12.11 3.69
N ALA A 67 -3.11 -12.54 2.59
CA ALA A 67 -2.41 -13.17 1.48
C ALA A 67 -1.93 -12.06 0.55
N VAL A 68 -0.69 -12.18 0.08
CA VAL A 68 -0.07 -11.18 -0.80
C VAL A 68 0.35 -11.86 -2.10
N ILE A 69 -0.02 -11.25 -3.23
CA ILE A 69 0.35 -11.74 -4.55
C ILE A 69 1.19 -10.66 -5.22
N ASP A 70 2.48 -10.98 -5.44
CA ASP A 70 3.46 -10.09 -6.07
C ASP A 70 4.02 -10.68 -7.35
N ARG A 71 4.55 -9.79 -8.19
CA ARG A 71 5.37 -10.21 -9.31
C ARG A 71 6.70 -10.79 -8.79
N ILE A 72 7.10 -11.91 -9.35
CA ILE A 72 8.43 -12.50 -9.17
C ILE A 72 9.20 -12.33 -10.48
N GLY A 73 10.42 -11.80 -10.38
CA GLY A 73 11.26 -11.59 -11.55
C GLY A 73 12.63 -11.05 -11.16
N GLU A 74 13.49 -10.88 -12.16
CA GLU A 74 14.82 -10.32 -11.96
C GLU A 74 14.77 -8.80 -11.83
N GLY A 75 15.76 -8.24 -11.14
CA GLY A 75 15.94 -6.81 -10.96
C GLY A 75 15.15 -6.25 -9.78
N PRO A 76 15.46 -5.01 -9.42
CA PRO A 76 14.80 -4.34 -8.30
C PRO A 76 13.35 -3.99 -8.66
N ASN A 77 12.44 -4.29 -7.74
CA ASN A 77 11.02 -3.98 -7.87
C ASN A 77 10.53 -3.21 -6.64
N LEU A 78 11.38 -2.33 -6.13
CA LEU A 78 11.06 -1.57 -4.93
C LEU A 78 11.72 -0.20 -4.98
N GLU A 79 10.92 0.83 -4.78
CA GLU A 79 11.38 2.18 -4.49
C GLU A 79 10.70 2.65 -3.22
N GLU A 80 11.48 3.29 -2.33
CA GLU A 80 10.99 3.75 -1.04
C GLU A 80 11.15 5.26 -0.94
N HIS A 81 10.21 5.92 -0.27
CA HIS A 81 10.28 7.32 0.05
C HIS A 81 10.02 7.53 1.54
N TRP A 82 10.95 8.22 2.21
CA TRP A 82 10.85 8.55 3.62
C TRP A 82 10.51 10.02 3.76
N PHE A 83 9.34 10.33 4.33
CA PHE A 83 8.92 11.71 4.55
C PHE A 83 9.73 12.37 5.64
N LYS A 84 10.05 13.66 5.45
CA LYS A 84 10.73 14.46 6.46
C LYS A 84 9.81 14.84 7.62
N LYS A 85 8.50 14.85 7.37
CA LYS A 85 7.47 15.16 8.37
C LYS A 85 6.53 13.98 8.48
N VAL A 86 5.96 13.81 9.66
CA VAL A 86 4.93 12.80 9.91
C VAL A 86 3.60 13.29 9.33
N TRP A 87 2.92 12.42 8.58
CA TRP A 87 1.56 12.65 8.15
C TRP A 87 0.61 12.06 9.17
N THR A 88 -0.43 12.80 9.52
CA THR A 88 -1.46 12.36 10.45
C THR A 88 -2.76 12.12 9.70
N ILE A 89 -3.40 10.98 9.96
CA ILE A 89 -4.70 10.62 9.41
C ILE A 89 -5.75 10.97 10.45
N ILE A 90 -6.67 11.80 10.03
CA ILE A 90 -7.71 12.30 10.91
C ILE A 90 -9.03 11.55 10.65
#